data_9c25ee2eede1b2f611ba0fcb2c559969
#
_entry.id   9c25ee2eede1b2f611ba0fcb2c559969
#
_cell.length_a   1.000
_cell.length_b   1.000
_cell.length_c   1.000
_cell.angle_alpha   90.00
_cell.angle_beta   90.00
_cell.angle_gamma   90.00
#
_symmetry.space_group_name_H-M   'P 1'
#
loop_
_entity.id
_entity.type
_entity.pdbx_description
1 polymer ?
#
loop_
_entity_poly.entity_id
_entity_poly.type
_entity_poly.pdbx_seq_one_letter_code
_entity_poly.pdbx_strand_id
1 'polypeptide(L)'
;MKRNSLKHFSRLFLFVLMAALALCFVSCGGDEATGEAVTFTLTVVGPDGTSTEHTVTSDAANLGDALVAEGIIEGEDGPYGLYINAVDGITADFDTDGAYWSLYIGEEYAMTGVSDTPIAEGDSFKLVYEVYAAE
;
A
#
# COMPACT_ATOMS: atom_id res chain seq x y z
N MET A 1 -49.79 -33.64 -26.30
CA MET A 1 -48.47 -33.93 -25.77
C MET A 1 -47.36 -32.94 -26.17
N LYS A 2 -47.70 -31.74 -26.55
CA LYS A 2 -46.69 -30.76 -26.95
C LYS A 2 -46.55 -29.56 -26.01
N ARG A 3 -47.16 -29.59 -24.83
CA ARG A 3 -47.17 -28.45 -23.90
C ARG A 3 -46.09 -28.46 -22.82
N ASN A 4 -45.39 -29.55 -22.64
CA ASN A 4 -44.40 -29.63 -21.58
C ASN A 4 -42.98 -29.31 -22.01
N SER A 5 -42.71 -29.26 -23.31
CA SER A 5 -41.39 -28.95 -23.82
C SER A 5 -41.01 -27.45 -23.73
N LEU A 6 -42.02 -26.58 -23.80
CA LEU A 6 -41.75 -25.14 -23.74
C LEU A 6 -41.43 -24.62 -22.34
N LYS A 7 -41.94 -25.33 -21.30
CA LYS A 7 -41.68 -24.89 -19.92
C LYS A 7 -40.28 -25.21 -19.47
N HIS A 8 -39.72 -26.28 -20.00
CA HIS A 8 -38.34 -26.67 -19.69
C HIS A 8 -37.32 -25.84 -20.49
N PHE A 9 -37.71 -25.43 -21.71
CA PHE A 9 -36.85 -24.58 -22.52
C PHE A 9 -36.75 -23.15 -21.97
N SER A 10 -37.85 -22.64 -21.42
CA SER A 10 -37.88 -21.32 -20.79
C SER A 10 -37.05 -21.28 -19.48
N ARG A 11 -37.07 -22.38 -18.71
CA ARG A 11 -36.26 -22.46 -17.48
C ARG A 11 -34.78 -22.63 -17.77
N LEU A 12 -34.43 -23.37 -18.82
CA LEU A 12 -33.05 -23.54 -19.22
C LEU A 12 -32.48 -22.24 -19.81
N PHE A 13 -33.30 -21.47 -20.55
CA PHE A 13 -32.90 -20.20 -21.10
C PHE A 13 -32.69 -19.14 -20.00
N LEU A 14 -33.50 -19.19 -18.95
CA LEU A 14 -33.36 -18.30 -17.79
C LEU A 14 -32.07 -18.58 -17.00
N PHE A 15 -31.68 -19.83 -16.86
CA PHE A 15 -30.43 -20.21 -16.21
C PHE A 15 -29.19 -19.83 -17.01
N VAL A 16 -29.25 -19.93 -18.33
CA VAL A 16 -28.16 -19.51 -19.23
C VAL A 16 -28.00 -17.99 -19.23
N LEU A 17 -29.11 -17.24 -19.16
CA LEU A 17 -29.09 -15.79 -19.08
C LEU A 17 -28.52 -15.31 -17.72
N MET A 18 -28.82 -16.02 -16.65
CA MET A 18 -28.31 -15.69 -15.32
C MET A 18 -26.81 -16.00 -15.16
N ALA A 19 -26.32 -17.06 -15.82
CA ALA A 19 -24.90 -17.39 -15.87
C ALA A 19 -24.11 -16.37 -16.73
N ALA A 20 -24.70 -15.83 -17.77
CA ALA A 20 -24.08 -14.80 -18.60
C ALA A 20 -23.98 -13.44 -17.88
N LEU A 21 -24.92 -13.11 -16.98
CA LEU A 21 -24.85 -11.91 -16.16
C LEU A 21 -23.77 -11.98 -15.07
N ALA A 22 -23.46 -13.17 -14.57
CA ALA A 22 -22.42 -13.35 -13.55
C ALA A 22 -21.00 -13.15 -14.11
N LEU A 23 -20.82 -13.28 -15.42
CA LEU A 23 -19.53 -13.10 -16.09
C LEU A 23 -19.22 -11.63 -16.42
N CYS A 24 -20.19 -10.73 -16.33
CA CYS A 24 -19.96 -9.31 -16.60
C CYS A 24 -19.37 -8.52 -15.43
N PHE A 25 -19.28 -9.09 -14.23
CA PHE A 25 -18.71 -8.41 -13.08
C PHE A 25 -17.19 -8.56 -12.95
N VAL A 26 -16.56 -9.36 -13.78
CA VAL A 26 -15.09 -9.54 -13.78
C VAL A 26 -14.36 -8.50 -14.63
N SER A 27 -15.10 -7.69 -15.37
CA SER A 27 -14.50 -6.73 -16.32
C SER A 27 -14.44 -5.29 -15.83
N CYS A 28 -14.81 -5.01 -14.59
CA CYS A 28 -14.69 -3.67 -14.01
C CYS A 28 -13.52 -3.55 -13.03
N GLY A 29 -12.52 -4.38 -13.14
CA GLY A 29 -11.22 -4.12 -12.61
C GLY A 29 -10.51 -3.15 -13.54
N GLY A 30 -11.10 -1.95 -13.72
CA GLY A 30 -10.52 -0.91 -14.51
C GLY A 30 -9.10 -0.65 -14.10
N ASP A 31 -8.53 0.04 -14.81
CA ASP A 31 -7.53 1.06 -14.76
C ASP A 31 -6.38 0.79 -13.80
N GLU A 32 -5.32 0.27 -14.41
CA GLU A 32 -3.94 0.65 -14.15
C GLU A 32 -3.36 0.32 -12.78
N ALA A 33 -3.91 -0.63 -12.05
CA ALA A 33 -3.11 -1.36 -11.09
C ALA A 33 -2.21 -2.31 -11.88
N THR A 34 -1.00 -1.89 -12.16
CA THR A 34 -0.04 -2.67 -12.93
C THR A 34 0.55 -3.83 -12.14
N GLY A 35 -0.01 -4.18 -10.98
CA GLY A 35 0.41 -5.27 -10.14
C GLY A 35 -0.71 -5.79 -9.27
N GLU A 36 -0.59 -7.01 -8.79
CA GLU A 36 -1.40 -7.52 -7.71
C GLU A 36 -1.08 -6.75 -6.43
N ALA A 37 -2.11 -6.43 -5.64
CA ALA A 37 -1.89 -5.84 -4.34
C ALA A 37 -1.08 -6.79 -3.45
N VAL A 38 -0.09 -6.26 -2.77
CA VAL A 38 0.76 -6.99 -1.83
C VAL A 38 0.53 -6.49 -0.42
N THR A 39 0.70 -7.37 0.55
CA THR A 39 0.60 -7.04 1.97
C THR A 39 1.96 -7.07 2.62
N PHE A 40 2.32 -5.99 3.28
CA PHE A 40 3.57 -5.85 4.02
C PHE A 40 3.34 -5.22 5.39
N THR A 41 4.34 -5.28 6.25
CA THR A 41 4.31 -4.70 7.59
C THR A 41 5.24 -3.50 7.66
N LEU A 42 4.77 -2.42 8.27
CA LEU A 42 5.57 -1.25 8.61
C LEU A 42 5.58 -1.06 10.13
N THR A 43 6.75 -0.97 10.72
CA THR A 43 6.92 -0.57 12.11
C THR A 43 7.37 0.89 12.18
N VAL A 44 6.66 1.71 12.91
CA VAL A 44 7.02 3.12 13.15
C VAL A 44 7.53 3.25 14.57
N VAL A 45 8.76 3.76 14.71
CA VAL A 45 9.38 4.02 16.02
C VAL A 45 9.49 5.52 16.24
N GLY A 46 8.73 6.02 17.19
CA GLY A 46 8.66 7.44 17.53
C GLY A 46 9.81 7.95 18.36
N PRO A 47 9.83 9.26 18.68
CA PRO A 47 10.92 9.90 19.42
C PRO A 47 11.06 9.41 20.87
N ASP A 48 10.00 8.85 21.43
CA ASP A 48 9.98 8.26 22.77
C ASP A 48 10.33 6.76 22.79
N GLY A 49 10.66 6.20 21.63
CA GLY A 49 10.93 4.77 21.45
C GLY A 49 9.70 3.88 21.35
N THR A 50 8.51 4.46 21.32
CA THR A 50 7.26 3.71 21.15
C THR A 50 7.16 3.19 19.72
N SER A 51 6.88 1.90 19.56
CA SER A 51 6.70 1.23 18.27
C SER A 51 5.22 1.04 17.97
N THR A 52 4.83 1.41 16.77
CA THR A 52 3.49 1.16 16.22
C THR A 52 3.63 0.32 14.95
N GLU A 53 2.86 -0.74 14.84
CA GLU A 53 2.88 -1.62 13.67
C GLU A 53 1.66 -1.38 12.80
N HIS A 54 1.90 -1.23 11.51
CA HIS A 54 0.87 -1.11 10.47
C HIS A 54 0.97 -2.30 9.53
N THR A 55 -0.16 -2.89 9.20
CA THR A 55 -0.28 -3.86 8.11
C THR A 55 -0.89 -3.13 6.91
N VAL A 56 -0.14 -3.04 5.83
CA VAL A 56 -0.50 -2.28 4.63
C VAL A 56 -0.69 -3.23 3.46
N THR A 57 -1.80 -3.06 2.76
CA THR A 57 -2.07 -3.75 1.49
C THR A 57 -2.14 -2.70 0.39
N SER A 58 -1.30 -2.81 -0.62
CA SER A 58 -1.18 -1.82 -1.68
C SER A 58 -0.74 -2.44 -3.00
N ASP A 59 -1.19 -1.86 -4.08
CA ASP A 59 -0.75 -2.16 -5.45
C ASP A 59 0.20 -1.08 -6.01
N ALA A 60 0.67 -0.18 -5.15
CA ALA A 60 1.59 0.88 -5.53
C ALA A 60 2.93 0.32 -6.03
N ALA A 61 3.62 1.09 -6.84
CA ALA A 61 4.90 0.69 -7.42
C ALA A 61 6.06 0.72 -6.42
N ASN A 62 5.94 1.53 -5.36
CA ASN A 62 6.99 1.71 -4.36
C ASN A 62 6.39 1.96 -2.97
N LEU A 63 7.25 1.89 -1.97
CA LEU A 63 6.87 2.07 -0.57
C LEU A 63 6.33 3.47 -0.27
N GLY A 64 6.93 4.50 -0.87
CA GLY A 64 6.50 5.90 -0.67
C GLY A 64 5.06 6.11 -1.08
N ASP A 65 4.70 5.71 -2.30
CA ASP A 65 3.34 5.85 -2.83
C ASP A 65 2.33 5.06 -1.99
N ALA A 66 2.70 3.85 -1.55
CA ALA A 66 1.86 3.03 -0.70
C ALA A 66 1.55 3.72 0.64
N LEU A 67 2.57 4.25 1.31
CA LEU A 67 2.42 4.88 2.63
C LEU A 67 1.73 6.24 2.58
N VAL A 68 1.93 7.01 1.52
CA VAL A 68 1.20 8.27 1.28
C VAL A 68 -0.29 7.99 1.05
N ALA A 69 -0.61 6.99 0.23
CA ALA A 69 -1.99 6.61 -0.06
C ALA A 69 -2.75 6.17 1.21
N GLU A 70 -2.08 5.50 2.14
CA GLU A 70 -2.64 5.11 3.44
C GLU A 70 -2.67 6.25 4.46
N GLY A 71 -2.07 7.40 4.16
CA GLY A 71 -1.99 8.53 5.08
C GLY A 71 -1.06 8.30 6.27
N ILE A 72 -0.14 7.35 6.17
CA ILE A 72 0.84 7.04 7.22
C ILE A 72 1.98 8.05 7.21
N ILE A 73 2.44 8.45 6.02
CA ILE A 73 3.51 9.44 5.87
C ILE A 73 3.04 10.70 5.15
N GLU A 74 3.66 11.81 5.48
CA GLU A 74 3.56 13.07 4.77
C GLU A 74 4.96 13.52 4.37
N GLY A 75 5.08 14.11 3.18
CA GLY A 75 6.38 14.55 2.69
C GLY A 75 6.28 15.43 1.47
N GLU A 76 7.43 15.83 0.98
CA GLU A 76 7.58 16.68 -0.19
C GLU A 76 8.53 16.05 -1.19
N ASP A 77 8.23 16.22 -2.46
CA ASP A 77 9.11 15.75 -3.53
C ASP A 77 10.42 16.54 -3.54
N GLY A 78 11.51 15.83 -3.42
CA GLY A 78 12.85 16.38 -3.45
C GLY A 78 13.69 15.82 -4.60
N PRO A 79 14.95 16.25 -4.71
CA PRO A 79 15.85 15.81 -5.79
C PRO A 79 16.20 14.31 -5.71
N TYR A 80 15.97 13.67 -4.56
CA TYR A 80 16.24 12.26 -4.32
C TYR A 80 14.97 11.44 -4.05
N GLY A 81 13.81 11.92 -4.50
CA GLY A 81 12.51 11.35 -4.26
C GLY A 81 11.78 12.01 -3.09
N LEU A 82 10.78 11.33 -2.54
CA LEU A 82 9.97 11.85 -1.45
C LEU A 82 10.80 12.02 -0.16
N TYR A 83 10.86 13.24 0.34
CA TYR A 83 11.42 13.53 1.66
C TYR A 83 10.32 13.46 2.71
N ILE A 84 10.48 12.59 3.69
CA ILE A 84 9.47 12.35 4.72
C ILE A 84 9.54 13.44 5.78
N ASN A 85 8.48 14.22 5.94
CA ASN A 85 8.35 15.25 6.96
C ASN A 85 7.68 14.72 8.22
N ALA A 86 6.67 13.87 8.09
CA ALA A 86 5.94 13.32 9.21
C ALA A 86 5.56 11.86 8.99
N VAL A 87 5.51 11.10 10.07
CA VAL A 87 5.01 9.72 10.11
C VAL A 87 4.07 9.60 11.30
N ASP A 88 2.89 9.03 11.07
CA ASP A 88 1.83 8.92 12.09
C ASP A 88 1.50 10.27 12.79
N GLY A 89 1.61 11.38 12.05
CA GLY A 89 1.41 12.72 12.58
C GLY A 89 2.58 13.27 13.40
N ILE A 90 3.69 12.55 13.48
CA ILE A 90 4.91 13.00 14.19
C ILE A 90 5.86 13.63 13.19
N THR A 91 6.05 14.93 13.30
CA THR A 91 6.94 15.71 12.43
C THR A 91 8.39 15.60 12.88
N ALA A 92 9.29 15.36 11.93
CA ALA A 92 10.72 15.47 12.12
C ALA A 92 11.25 16.62 11.26
N ASP A 93 11.91 17.58 11.88
CA ASP A 93 12.48 18.74 11.21
C ASP A 93 14.00 18.75 11.43
N PHE A 94 14.75 18.55 10.37
CA PHE A 94 16.20 18.48 10.44
C PHE A 94 16.82 19.84 10.79
N ASP A 95 16.27 20.92 10.26
CA ASP A 95 16.81 22.27 10.46
C ASP A 95 16.57 22.79 11.88
N THR A 96 15.44 22.44 12.47
CA THR A 96 15.05 22.90 13.82
C THR A 96 15.50 21.96 14.92
N ASP A 97 15.31 20.66 14.70
CA ASP A 97 15.48 19.63 15.75
C ASP A 97 16.64 18.68 15.46
N GLY A 98 17.25 18.77 14.28
CA GLY A 98 18.24 17.80 13.82
C GLY A 98 17.64 16.40 13.63
N ALA A 99 16.31 16.32 13.50
CA ALA A 99 15.59 15.06 13.46
C ALA A 99 15.21 14.66 12.04
N TYR A 100 15.14 13.37 11.79
CA TYR A 100 14.74 12.81 10.51
C TYR A 100 14.14 11.42 10.68
N TRP A 101 13.43 10.97 9.66
CA TRP A 101 12.89 9.63 9.59
C TRP A 101 13.82 8.74 8.77
N SER A 102 14.39 7.71 9.38
CA SER A 102 15.26 6.75 8.70
C SER A 102 14.46 5.50 8.32
N LEU A 103 14.75 4.97 7.14
CA LEU A 103 14.14 3.76 6.62
C LEU A 103 15.03 2.55 6.89
N TYR A 104 14.42 1.47 7.35
CA TYR A 104 15.03 0.15 7.45
C TYR A 104 14.23 -0.83 6.61
N ILE A 105 14.91 -1.68 5.87
CA ILE A 105 14.34 -2.82 5.16
C ILE A 105 14.66 -4.07 5.97
N GLY A 106 13.65 -4.64 6.62
CA GLY A 106 13.88 -5.61 7.67
C GLY A 106 14.62 -4.96 8.85
N GLU A 107 15.81 -5.46 9.18
CA GLU A 107 16.67 -4.94 10.25
C GLU A 107 17.84 -4.11 9.71
N GLU A 108 17.93 -3.92 8.39
CA GLU A 108 19.05 -3.21 7.75
C GLU A 108 18.68 -1.78 7.39
N TYR A 109 19.57 -0.86 7.70
CA TYR A 109 19.43 0.53 7.28
C TYR A 109 19.38 0.63 5.74
N ALA A 110 18.36 1.27 5.22
CA ALA A 110 18.18 1.41 3.78
C ALA A 110 19.11 2.50 3.22
N MET A 111 19.78 2.17 2.13
CA MET A 111 20.61 3.11 1.38
C MET A 111 19.81 3.91 0.35
N THR A 112 18.52 3.62 0.21
CA THR A 112 17.59 4.26 -0.71
C THR A 112 16.43 4.88 0.07
N GLY A 113 15.77 5.88 -0.54
CA GLY A 113 14.53 6.44 0.00
C GLY A 113 13.30 5.57 -0.27
N VAL A 114 12.17 5.95 0.30
CA VAL A 114 10.91 5.23 0.13
C VAL A 114 10.42 5.19 -1.32
N SER A 115 10.74 6.22 -2.11
CA SER A 115 10.36 6.29 -3.53
C SER A 115 11.09 5.28 -4.42
N ASP A 116 12.27 4.85 -4.00
CA ASP A 116 13.11 3.88 -4.71
C ASP A 116 13.05 2.47 -4.10
N THR A 117 12.19 2.27 -3.12
CA THR A 117 12.02 0.99 -2.43
C THR A 117 10.78 0.28 -2.96
N PRO A 118 10.94 -0.83 -3.69
CA PRO A 118 9.81 -1.63 -4.13
C PRO A 118 9.14 -2.34 -2.96
N ILE A 119 7.88 -2.72 -3.14
CA ILE A 119 7.12 -3.51 -2.16
C ILE A 119 6.82 -4.90 -2.71
N ALA A 120 6.84 -5.90 -1.85
CA ALA A 120 6.50 -7.28 -2.17
C ALA A 120 5.72 -7.93 -1.03
N GLU A 121 5.01 -8.99 -1.34
CA GLU A 121 4.24 -9.75 -0.36
C GLU A 121 5.14 -10.24 0.78
N GLY A 122 4.75 -9.95 2.01
CA GLY A 122 5.46 -10.38 3.21
C GLY A 122 6.66 -9.53 3.60
N ASP A 123 6.91 -8.42 2.90
CA ASP A 123 7.99 -7.50 3.27
C ASP A 123 7.77 -6.87 4.64
N SER A 124 8.86 -6.51 5.28
CA SER A 124 8.89 -5.81 6.57
C SER A 124 9.77 -4.57 6.47
N PHE A 125 9.19 -3.43 6.81
CA PHE A 125 9.88 -2.14 6.81
C PHE A 125 9.78 -1.50 8.18
N LYS A 126 10.71 -0.58 8.46
CA LYS A 126 10.70 0.21 9.69
C LYS A 126 11.04 1.65 9.38
N LEU A 127 10.28 2.58 9.92
CA LEU A 127 10.59 4.01 9.95
C LEU A 127 10.91 4.40 11.38
N VAL A 128 12.09 4.99 11.58
CA VAL A 128 12.60 5.33 12.92
C VAL A 128 12.86 6.83 13.00
N TYR A 129 12.29 7.47 14.02
CA TYR A 129 12.62 8.86 14.35
C TYR A 129 14.04 8.90 14.94
N GLU A 130 14.95 9.52 14.24
CA GLU A 130 16.33 9.66 14.66
C GLU A 130 16.72 11.13 14.78
N VAL A 131 17.60 11.41 15.73
CA VAL A 131 18.20 12.74 15.94
C VAL A 131 19.67 12.65 15.57
N TYR A 132 20.08 13.51 14.63
CA TYR A 132 21.48 13.64 14.27
C TYR A 132 22.24 14.30 15.43
N ALA A 133 23.09 13.56 16.10
CA ALA A 133 24.02 14.11 17.07
C ALA A 133 25.28 14.58 16.32
N ALA A 134 25.41 15.89 16.14
CA ALA A 134 26.69 16.45 15.68
C ALA A 134 27.73 16.24 16.79
N GLU A 135 28.75 15.44 16.51
CA GLU A 135 29.93 15.33 17.35
C GLU A 135 30.82 16.57 17.25
#